data_f45bd8b1529324fd282e0ea400a05496
#
_entry.id   f45bd8b1529324fd282e0ea400a05496
#
_cell.length_a   1.000
_cell.length_b   1.000
_cell.length_c   1.000
_cell.angle_alpha   90.00
_cell.angle_beta   90.00
_cell.angle_gamma   90.00
#
_symmetry.space_group_name_H-M   'P 1'
#
loop_
_entity.id
_entity.type
_entity.pdbx_description
1 polymer ?
#
loop_
_entity_poly.entity_id
_entity_poly.type
_entity_poly.pdbx_seq_one_letter_code
_entity_poly.pdbx_strand_id
1 'polypeptide(L)'
;MEVRINDYLDIICPHYTHGEVSSHAAERYVLYMVEREDYEVCKPHSFDQLRWECSRPFAPHAPEKFSEKFQRFTPFTLGKEFRQGESYYYICKYH
;
A
#
# COMPACT_ATOMS: atom_id res chain seq x y z
N MET A 1 -7.81 -12.22 -1.48
CA MET A 1 -6.95 -12.39 -2.66
C MET A 1 -5.87 -13.41 -2.35
N GLU A 2 -5.65 -14.35 -3.23
CA GLU A 2 -4.59 -15.35 -3.07
C GLU A 2 -3.42 -15.00 -3.96
N VAL A 3 -2.21 -15.07 -3.40
CA VAL A 3 -0.97 -14.86 -4.13
C VAL A 3 0.00 -16.00 -3.80
N ARG A 4 0.94 -16.22 -4.70
CA ARG A 4 2.00 -17.22 -4.51
C ARG A 4 3.32 -16.53 -4.23
N ILE A 5 4.26 -17.26 -3.64
CA ILE A 5 5.62 -16.76 -3.48
C ILE A 5 6.17 -16.35 -4.85
N ASN A 6 6.81 -15.20 -4.90
CA ASN A 6 7.34 -14.52 -6.08
C ASN A 6 6.30 -13.82 -6.96
N ASP A 7 5.02 -13.84 -6.60
CA ASP A 7 4.02 -13.00 -7.25
C ASP A 7 4.22 -11.53 -6.87
N TYR A 8 3.61 -10.66 -7.66
CA TYR A 8 3.60 -9.21 -7.43
C TYR A 8 2.17 -8.72 -7.23
N LEU A 9 2.02 -7.72 -6.37
CA LEU A 9 0.81 -6.93 -6.25
C LEU A 9 1.17 -5.49 -6.63
N ASP A 10 0.53 -4.97 -7.68
CA ASP A 10 0.70 -3.58 -8.08
C ASP A 10 -0.33 -2.72 -7.37
N ILE A 11 0.13 -1.70 -6.67
CA ILE A 11 -0.69 -0.74 -5.95
C ILE A 11 -0.62 0.57 -6.72
N ILE A 12 -1.73 0.94 -7.35
CA ILE A 12 -1.80 2.15 -8.18
C ILE A 12 -2.56 3.22 -7.40
N CYS A 13 -1.90 4.35 -7.17
CA CYS A 13 -2.48 5.44 -6.42
C CYS A 13 -3.48 6.24 -7.25
N PRO A 14 -4.48 6.90 -6.63
CA PRO A 14 -5.36 7.82 -7.33
C PRO A 14 -4.56 8.91 -8.05
N HIS A 15 -4.97 9.24 -9.27
CA HIS A 15 -4.29 10.22 -10.11
C HIS A 15 -5.30 11.10 -10.82
N TYR A 16 -5.06 12.40 -10.80
CA TYR A 16 -5.93 13.40 -11.40
C TYR A 16 -5.10 14.37 -12.23
N THR A 17 -5.67 14.86 -13.31
CA THR A 17 -5.08 15.98 -14.05
C THR A 17 -5.46 17.29 -13.38
N HIS A 18 -4.61 18.30 -13.55
CA HIS A 18 -4.90 19.63 -13.01
C HIS A 18 -6.20 20.17 -13.59
N GLY A 19 -7.08 20.69 -12.73
CA GLY A 19 -8.37 21.22 -13.13
C GLY A 19 -9.51 20.20 -13.12
N GLU A 20 -9.20 18.90 -12.98
CA GLU A 20 -10.20 17.84 -12.91
C GLU A 20 -10.96 17.86 -11.58
N VAL A 21 -10.21 17.98 -10.49
CA VAL A 21 -10.75 18.12 -9.14
C VAL A 21 -9.92 19.16 -8.38
N SER A 22 -10.51 19.75 -7.33
CA SER A 22 -9.77 20.62 -6.46
C SER A 22 -8.75 19.84 -5.64
N SER A 23 -7.73 20.51 -5.13
CA SER A 23 -6.73 19.88 -4.27
C SER A 23 -7.35 19.24 -3.03
N HIS A 24 -8.46 19.80 -2.52
CA HIS A 24 -9.16 19.24 -1.37
C HIS A 24 -9.94 17.97 -1.70
N ALA A 25 -10.44 17.85 -2.93
CA ALA A 25 -11.21 16.69 -3.37
C ALA A 25 -10.33 15.54 -3.84
N ALA A 26 -9.05 15.78 -4.14
CA ALA A 26 -8.13 14.75 -4.58
C ALA A 26 -7.84 13.78 -3.43
N GLU A 27 -8.05 12.51 -3.67
CA GLU A 27 -7.87 11.47 -2.65
C GLU A 27 -6.40 11.16 -2.42
N ARG A 28 -6.04 11.04 -1.15
CA ARG A 28 -4.72 10.61 -0.69
C ARG A 28 -4.89 9.51 0.33
N TYR A 29 -4.08 8.47 0.22
CA TYR A 29 -4.20 7.29 1.08
C TYR A 29 -2.86 6.87 1.65
N VAL A 30 -2.91 6.25 2.82
CA VAL A 30 -1.80 5.48 3.38
C VAL A 30 -2.24 4.03 3.51
N LEU A 31 -1.34 3.12 3.21
CA LEU A 31 -1.58 1.69 3.28
C LEU A 31 -0.73 1.10 4.40
N TYR A 32 -1.39 0.47 5.37
CA TYR A 32 -0.74 -0.19 6.49
C TYR A 32 -0.74 -1.69 6.27
N MET A 33 0.40 -2.34 6.54
CA MET A 33 0.46 -3.78 6.65
C MET A 33 0.33 -4.13 8.12
N VAL A 34 -0.71 -4.87 8.47
CA VAL A 34 -1.14 -5.09 9.86
C VAL A 34 -1.30 -6.56 10.18
N GLU A 35 -1.42 -6.86 11.47
CA GLU A 35 -1.74 -8.18 11.94
C GLU A 35 -3.25 -8.41 11.91
N ARG A 36 -3.67 -9.67 12.08
CA ARG A 36 -5.07 -10.06 11.98
C ARG A 36 -5.97 -9.29 12.95
N GLU A 37 -5.51 -9.09 14.19
CA GLU A 37 -6.27 -8.38 15.21
C GLU A 37 -6.57 -6.94 14.78
N ASP A 38 -5.59 -6.26 14.19
CA ASP A 38 -5.77 -4.90 13.68
C ASP A 38 -6.72 -4.86 12.51
N TYR A 39 -6.62 -5.85 11.62
CA TYR A 39 -7.48 -5.96 10.46
C TYR A 39 -8.95 -6.16 10.86
N GLU A 40 -9.20 -6.97 11.87
CA GLU A 40 -10.56 -7.23 12.35
C GLU A 40 -11.24 -5.98 12.91
N VAL A 41 -10.47 -5.07 13.51
CA VAL A 41 -11.00 -3.79 14.03
C VAL A 41 -10.79 -2.63 13.07
N CYS A 42 -10.23 -2.87 11.89
CA CYS A 42 -9.93 -1.86 10.86
C CYS A 42 -9.08 -0.71 11.38
N LYS A 43 -8.11 -1.01 12.26
CA LYS A 43 -7.28 0.02 12.86
C LYS A 43 -5.88 -0.51 13.14
N PRO A 44 -4.83 0.09 12.52
CA PRO A 44 -3.46 -0.25 12.87
C PRO A 44 -3.17 0.16 14.32
N HIS A 45 -2.33 -0.62 15.02
CA HIS A 45 -1.98 -0.31 16.40
C HIS A 45 -0.69 0.54 16.50
N SER A 46 0.04 0.67 15.41
CA SER A 46 1.30 1.42 15.40
C SER A 46 1.51 2.08 14.03
N PHE A 47 2.08 3.27 14.06
CA PHE A 47 2.49 3.99 12.85
C PHE A 47 3.59 3.24 12.10
N ASP A 48 4.35 2.42 12.77
CA ASP A 48 5.40 1.59 12.16
C ASP A 48 4.86 0.58 11.15
N GLN A 49 3.57 0.32 11.17
CA GLN A 49 2.91 -0.57 10.22
C GLN A 49 2.62 0.09 8.86
N LEU A 50 2.90 1.38 8.71
CA LEU A 50 2.73 2.08 7.45
C LEU A 50 3.65 1.45 6.39
N ARG A 51 3.06 1.01 5.28
CA ARG A 51 3.80 0.32 4.21
C ARG A 51 4.01 1.20 3.00
N TRP A 52 2.94 1.79 2.47
CA TRP A 52 2.98 2.63 1.29
C TRP A 52 2.14 3.87 1.50
N GLU A 53 2.49 4.96 0.83
CA GLU A 53 1.76 6.22 0.93
C GLU A 53 1.46 6.78 -0.45
N CYS A 54 0.18 6.99 -0.74
CA CYS A 54 -0.29 7.66 -1.95
C CYS A 54 -0.55 9.12 -1.62
N SER A 55 0.46 9.98 -1.82
CA SER A 55 0.40 11.39 -1.44
C SER A 55 0.53 12.38 -2.60
N ARG A 56 0.67 11.88 -3.83
CA ARG A 56 0.88 12.71 -5.01
C ARG A 56 -0.19 12.48 -6.08
N PRO A 57 -1.45 12.90 -5.83
CA PRO A 57 -2.53 12.66 -6.79
C PRO A 57 -2.40 13.45 -8.09
N PHE A 58 -1.52 14.45 -8.13
CA PHE A 58 -1.26 15.27 -9.32
C PHE A 58 0.15 15.07 -9.86
N ALA A 59 0.72 13.88 -9.69
CA ALA A 59 2.04 13.58 -10.23
C ALA A 59 2.08 13.88 -11.75
N PRO A 60 3.14 14.54 -12.27
CA PRO A 60 3.09 15.16 -13.59
C PRO A 60 3.00 14.22 -14.78
N HIS A 61 3.49 12.99 -14.68
CA HIS A 61 3.58 12.09 -15.82
C HIS A 61 2.71 10.85 -15.71
N ALA A 62 2.55 10.33 -14.49
CA ALA A 62 1.82 9.10 -14.25
C ALA A 62 1.42 9.03 -12.78
N PRO A 63 0.39 8.22 -12.43
CA PRO A 63 0.09 7.97 -11.02
C PRO A 63 1.27 7.32 -10.31
N GLU A 64 1.38 7.57 -9.01
CA GLU A 64 2.31 6.82 -8.18
C GLU A 64 1.92 5.35 -8.20
N LYS A 65 2.92 4.48 -8.27
CA LYS A 65 2.72 3.05 -8.32
C LYS A 65 3.74 2.36 -7.43
N PHE A 66 3.26 1.43 -6.62
CA PHE A 66 4.12 0.61 -5.78
C PHE A 66 3.91 -0.86 -6.15
N SER A 67 4.99 -1.62 -6.12
CA SER A 67 4.92 -3.06 -6.38
C SER A 67 5.35 -3.81 -5.14
N GLU A 68 4.48 -4.65 -4.60
CA GLU A 68 4.79 -5.55 -3.51
C GLU A 68 5.14 -6.91 -4.08
N LYS A 69 6.36 -7.35 -3.87
CA LYS A 69 6.80 -8.69 -4.27
C LYS A 69 6.70 -9.62 -3.08
N PHE A 70 5.96 -10.71 -3.24
CA PHE A 70 5.78 -11.72 -2.20
C PHE A 70 6.96 -12.69 -2.22
N GLN A 71 8.09 -12.25 -1.69
CA GLN A 71 9.36 -12.95 -1.71
C GLN A 71 9.78 -13.44 -0.33
N ARG A 72 10.44 -14.59 -0.29
CA ARG A 72 10.91 -15.15 0.99
C ARG A 72 12.04 -14.31 1.59
N PHE A 73 12.96 -13.84 0.76
CA PHE A 73 14.13 -13.10 1.19
C PHE A 73 14.30 -11.86 0.32
N THR A 74 14.79 -10.80 0.93
CA THR A 74 15.07 -9.57 0.20
C THR A 74 16.39 -8.97 0.70
N PRO A 75 17.27 -8.54 -0.21
CA PRO A 75 18.45 -7.76 0.17
C PRO A 75 18.16 -6.29 0.40
N PHE A 76 16.93 -5.84 0.12
CA PHE A 76 16.58 -4.42 0.19
C PHE A 76 15.91 -4.09 1.52
N THR A 77 16.28 -2.95 2.12
CA THR A 77 15.70 -2.49 3.39
C THR A 77 14.20 -2.20 3.29
N LEU A 78 13.73 -1.77 2.11
CA LEU A 78 12.31 -1.51 1.87
C LEU A 78 11.53 -2.75 1.47
N GLY A 79 12.21 -3.86 1.19
CA GLY A 79 11.56 -5.11 0.86
C GLY A 79 10.94 -5.75 2.09
N LYS A 80 9.90 -6.54 1.87
CA LYS A 80 9.23 -7.31 2.92
C LYS A 80 9.40 -8.78 2.63
N GLU A 81 9.69 -9.57 3.65
CA GLU A 81 9.82 -11.02 3.52
C GLU A 81 8.49 -11.69 3.85
N PHE A 82 8.10 -12.63 3.01
CA PHE A 82 6.83 -13.35 3.13
C PHE A 82 7.07 -14.84 3.28
N ARG A 83 6.20 -15.50 4.03
CA ARG A 83 6.26 -16.94 4.24
C ARG A 83 5.10 -17.64 3.56
N GLN A 84 5.39 -18.74 2.90
CA GLN A 84 4.37 -19.55 2.25
C GLN A 84 3.39 -20.09 3.30
N GLY A 85 2.10 -20.01 2.96
CA GLY A 85 1.04 -20.50 3.84
C GLY A 85 0.57 -19.52 4.90
N GLU A 86 1.24 -18.37 5.05
CA GLU A 86 0.82 -17.32 5.98
C GLU A 86 -0.05 -16.28 5.29
N SER A 87 -0.90 -15.63 6.07
CA SER A 87 -1.78 -14.56 5.59
C SER A 87 -1.23 -13.22 6.03
N TYR A 88 -1.38 -12.24 5.14
CA TYR A 88 -0.92 -10.87 5.37
C TYR A 88 -2.07 -9.92 5.11
N TYR A 89 -2.19 -8.87 5.93
CA TYR A 89 -3.35 -7.99 5.95
C TYR A 89 -2.96 -6.55 5.71
N TYR A 90 -3.78 -5.85 4.94
CA TYR A 90 -3.58 -4.43 4.65
C TYR A 90 -4.80 -3.64 5.04
N ILE A 91 -4.57 -2.44 5.57
CA ILE A 91 -5.61 -1.46 5.83
C ILE A 91 -5.27 -0.18 5.08
N CYS A 92 -6.25 0.33 4.32
CA CYS A 92 -6.12 1.58 3.60
C CYS A 92 -6.86 2.68 4.37
N LYS A 93 -6.18 3.79 4.65
CA LYS A 93 -6.74 4.92 5.37
C LYS A 93 -6.56 6.20 4.57
N TYR A 94 -7.49 7.15 4.72
CA TYR A 94 -7.32 8.48 4.18
C TYR A 94 -6.16 9.18 4.88
N HIS A 95 -5.39 9.87 4.08
CA HIS A 95 -4.26 10.66 4.55
C HIS A 95 -4.75 12.00 5.12
#